data_f58e1442820f50f94013d02cebfff379
#
_entry.id   f58e1442820f50f94013d02cebfff379
#
_cell.length_a   1.000
_cell.length_b   1.000
_cell.length_c   1.000
_cell.angle_alpha   90.00
_cell.angle_beta   90.00
_cell.angle_gamma   90.00
#
_symmetry.space_group_name_H-M   'P 1'
#
loop_
_entity.id
_entity.type
_entity.pdbx_description
1 polymer ?
#
loop_
_entity_poly.entity_id
_entity_poly.type
_entity_poly.pdbx_seq_one_letter_code
_entity_poly.pdbx_strand_id
1 'polypeptide(L)'
;MEVKALQQMLTQFRQMQETLQRQIDAVQVEASSGGGMVTIKMNGQKVVTEVKIEPEVFTAKDQEMLQELVRSAVNEASRRVDEALADQMKNLAGGIPGVNNLLKIPGLF
;
A
#
# COMPACT_ATOMS: atom_id res chain seq x y z
N MET A 1 -17.95 36.90 8.79
CA MET A 1 -18.46 36.40 7.70
C MET A 1 -17.69 35.19 7.18
N GLU A 2 -16.57 35.37 6.63
CA GLU A 2 -15.83 34.27 6.02
C GLU A 2 -15.26 33.30 7.04
N VAL A 3 -15.36 33.60 8.32
CA VAL A 3 -14.89 32.69 9.36
C VAL A 3 -15.62 31.36 9.32
N LYS A 4 -16.95 31.39 9.13
CA LYS A 4 -17.72 30.16 9.02
C LYS A 4 -17.33 29.35 7.77
N ALA A 5 -17.17 30.01 6.64
CA ALA A 5 -16.77 29.35 5.41
C ALA A 5 -15.39 28.74 5.55
N LEU A 6 -14.46 29.47 6.16
CA LEU A 6 -13.11 28.98 6.39
C LEU A 6 -13.11 27.78 7.34
N GLN A 7 -13.90 27.85 8.42
CA GLN A 7 -14.02 26.74 9.36
C GLN A 7 -14.60 25.49 8.68
N GLN A 8 -15.60 25.68 7.79
CA GLN A 8 -16.16 24.56 7.04
C GLN A 8 -15.13 23.93 6.11
N MET A 9 -14.32 24.76 5.44
CA MET A 9 -13.25 24.27 4.57
C MET A 9 -12.23 23.46 5.36
N LEU A 10 -11.83 23.95 6.53
CA LEU A 10 -10.87 23.25 7.38
C LEU A 10 -11.44 21.93 7.89
N THR A 11 -12.73 21.92 8.24
CA THR A 11 -13.40 20.70 8.68
C THR A 11 -13.44 19.67 7.56
N GLN A 12 -13.80 20.10 6.34
CA GLN A 12 -13.84 19.20 5.19
C GLN A 12 -12.46 18.65 4.85
N PHE A 13 -11.44 19.52 4.91
CA PHE A 13 -10.07 19.09 4.67
C PHE A 13 -9.64 18.05 5.68
N ARG A 14 -9.95 18.29 6.96
CA ARG A 14 -9.62 17.35 8.03
C ARG A 14 -10.33 16.01 7.85
N GLN A 15 -11.61 16.04 7.45
CA GLN A 15 -12.36 14.81 7.18
C GLN A 15 -11.76 14.05 6.01
N MET A 16 -11.31 14.75 4.98
CA MET A 16 -10.64 14.11 3.84
C MET A 16 -9.36 13.44 4.26
N GLN A 17 -8.54 14.11 5.09
CA GLN A 17 -7.31 13.52 5.61
C GLN A 17 -7.59 12.26 6.42
N GLU A 18 -8.62 12.30 7.28
CA GLU A 18 -8.99 11.13 8.08
C GLU A 18 -9.46 9.97 7.20
N THR A 19 -10.22 10.27 6.15
CA THR A 19 -10.68 9.26 5.21
C THR A 19 -9.51 8.62 4.48
N LEU A 20 -8.57 9.42 3.99
CA LEU A 20 -7.37 8.91 3.33
C LEU A 20 -6.56 8.05 4.28
N GLN A 21 -6.38 8.49 5.52
CA GLN A 21 -5.62 7.73 6.49
C GLN A 21 -6.27 6.38 6.77
N ARG A 22 -7.59 6.36 6.92
CA ARG A 22 -8.31 5.09 7.14
C ARG A 22 -8.14 4.15 5.95
N GLN A 23 -8.17 4.68 4.73
CA GLN A 23 -7.98 3.86 3.54
C GLN A 23 -6.57 3.29 3.46
N ILE A 24 -5.56 4.11 3.79
CA ILE A 24 -4.18 3.63 3.85
C ILE A 24 -4.04 2.55 4.92
N ASP A 25 -4.62 2.78 6.10
CA ASP A 25 -4.54 1.83 7.21
C ASP A 25 -5.25 0.52 6.89
N ALA A 26 -6.28 0.56 6.03
CA ALA A 26 -7.03 -0.62 5.64
C ALA A 26 -6.29 -1.46 4.58
N VAL A 27 -5.26 -0.93 3.95
CA VAL A 27 -4.51 -1.68 2.95
C VAL A 27 -3.70 -2.77 3.63
N GLN A 28 -3.88 -3.99 3.17
CA GLN A 28 -3.07 -5.14 3.56
C GLN A 28 -2.80 -5.95 2.31
N VAL A 29 -1.54 -6.28 2.10
CA VAL A 29 -1.14 -7.11 0.97
C VAL A 29 -0.38 -8.31 1.47
N GLU A 30 -0.35 -9.33 0.63
CA GLU A 30 0.41 -10.55 0.88
C GLU A 30 1.20 -10.85 -0.37
N ALA A 31 2.46 -11.20 -0.20
CA ALA A 31 3.34 -11.56 -1.31
C ALA A 31 4.19 -12.75 -0.92
N SER A 32 4.41 -13.63 -1.88
CA SER A 32 5.17 -14.85 -1.66
C SER A 32 6.30 -14.94 -2.68
N SER A 33 7.33 -15.69 -2.32
CA SER A 33 8.42 -16.04 -3.22
C SER A 33 8.75 -17.52 -3.09
N GLY A 34 9.42 -18.06 -4.11
CA GLY A 34 9.84 -19.46 -4.12
C GLY A 34 8.69 -20.44 -4.06
N GLY A 35 7.58 -20.14 -4.75
CA GLY A 35 6.43 -21.04 -4.73
C GLY A 35 5.73 -21.12 -3.37
N GLY A 36 5.82 -20.06 -2.58
CA GLY A 36 5.19 -20.00 -1.27
C GLY A 36 6.11 -20.32 -0.12
N MET A 37 7.41 -20.49 -0.39
CA MET A 37 8.37 -20.78 0.68
C MET A 37 8.51 -19.65 1.69
N VAL A 38 8.43 -18.40 1.22
CA VAL A 38 8.42 -17.22 2.08
C VAL A 38 7.21 -16.39 1.70
N THR A 39 6.43 -16.00 2.71
CA THR A 39 5.26 -15.15 2.54
C THR A 39 5.40 -13.96 3.48
N ILE A 40 5.16 -12.75 2.93
CA ILE A 40 5.23 -11.49 3.66
C ILE A 40 3.87 -10.83 3.61
N LYS A 41 3.39 -10.38 4.78
CA LYS A 41 2.23 -9.50 4.86
C LYS A 41 2.68 -8.09 5.20
N MET A 42 2.12 -7.11 4.52
CA MET A 42 2.53 -5.71 4.67
C MET A 42 1.29 -4.82 4.66
N ASN A 43 1.32 -3.76 5.45
CA ASN A 43 0.22 -2.81 5.48
C ASN A 43 0.49 -1.62 4.54
N GLY A 44 -0.45 -0.67 4.50
CA GLY A 44 -0.36 0.49 3.61
C GLY A 44 0.75 1.46 3.96
N GLN A 45 1.32 1.36 5.13
CA GLN A 45 2.48 2.15 5.53
C GLN A 45 3.80 1.44 5.23
N LYS A 46 3.71 0.32 4.51
CA LYS A 46 4.85 -0.51 4.16
C LYS A 46 5.56 -1.12 5.37
N VAL A 47 4.79 -1.37 6.42
CA VAL A 47 5.29 -2.09 7.59
C VAL A 47 5.00 -3.58 7.37
N VAL A 48 6.03 -4.42 7.55
CA VAL A 48 5.86 -5.86 7.50
C VAL A 48 5.15 -6.28 8.79
N THR A 49 3.97 -6.87 8.64
CA THR A 49 3.16 -7.30 9.77
C THR A 49 3.28 -8.77 10.09
N GLU A 50 3.68 -9.57 9.11
CA GLU A 50 3.86 -11.00 9.31
C GLU A 50 4.88 -11.54 8.32
N VAL A 51 5.71 -12.45 8.79
CA VAL A 51 6.65 -13.21 7.97
C VAL A 51 6.38 -14.68 8.22
N LYS A 52 6.12 -15.42 7.16
CA LYS A 52 5.94 -16.86 7.23
C LYS A 52 6.98 -17.53 6.36
N ILE A 53 7.72 -18.46 6.95
CA ILE A 53 8.76 -19.22 6.26
C ILE A 53 8.44 -20.69 6.41
N GLU A 54 8.32 -21.40 5.29
CA GLU A 54 8.05 -22.83 5.33
C GLU A 54 9.24 -23.58 5.96
N PRO A 55 8.98 -24.58 6.80
CA PRO A 55 10.05 -25.30 7.49
C PRO A 55 11.07 -25.94 6.56
N GLU A 56 10.67 -26.29 5.37
CA GLU A 56 11.53 -26.92 4.36
C GLU A 56 12.72 -26.05 3.99
N VAL A 57 12.57 -24.72 4.08
CA VAL A 57 13.68 -23.79 3.80
C VAL A 57 14.83 -24.01 4.76
N PHE A 58 14.51 -24.30 6.01
CA PHE A 58 15.54 -24.52 7.03
C PHE A 58 16.24 -25.87 6.85
N THR A 59 15.53 -26.88 6.35
CA THR A 59 16.13 -28.20 6.11
C THR A 59 17.08 -28.17 4.92
N ALA A 60 16.85 -27.28 3.97
CA ALA A 60 17.74 -27.12 2.82
C ALA A 60 19.10 -26.54 3.19
N LYS A 61 19.22 -25.90 4.34
CA LYS A 61 20.46 -25.28 4.86
C LYS A 61 21.12 -24.34 3.86
N ASP A 62 20.30 -23.67 3.06
CA ASP A 62 20.79 -22.72 2.06
C ASP A 62 20.43 -21.31 2.50
N GLN A 63 21.36 -20.69 3.20
CA GLN A 63 21.18 -19.36 3.73
C GLN A 63 21.02 -18.33 2.63
N GLU A 64 21.79 -18.44 1.56
CA GLU A 64 21.71 -17.49 0.44
C GLU A 64 20.35 -17.56 -0.23
N MET A 65 19.81 -18.75 -0.44
CA MET A 65 18.50 -18.93 -0.98
C MET A 65 17.43 -18.27 -0.11
N LEU A 66 17.50 -18.47 1.20
CA LEU A 66 16.56 -17.86 2.13
C LEU A 66 16.62 -16.34 2.06
N GLN A 67 17.82 -15.77 2.03
CA GLN A 67 18.00 -14.33 1.92
C GLN A 67 17.36 -13.77 0.65
N GLU A 68 17.56 -14.44 -0.48
CA GLU A 68 16.97 -14.04 -1.75
C GLU A 68 15.46 -14.14 -1.73
N LEU A 69 14.91 -15.20 -1.15
CA LEU A 69 13.47 -15.38 -1.06
C LEU A 69 12.82 -14.29 -0.20
N VAL A 70 13.45 -13.95 0.93
CA VAL A 70 12.94 -12.87 1.80
C VAL A 70 12.99 -11.54 1.06
N ARG A 71 14.10 -11.23 0.42
CA ARG A 71 14.25 -9.99 -0.34
C ARG A 71 13.18 -9.86 -1.42
N SER A 72 12.99 -10.92 -2.19
CA SER A 72 11.99 -10.93 -3.26
C SER A 72 10.58 -10.73 -2.73
N ALA A 73 10.23 -11.42 -1.65
CA ALA A 73 8.90 -11.33 -1.07
C ALA A 73 8.62 -9.93 -0.51
N VAL A 74 9.59 -9.34 0.18
CA VAL A 74 9.44 -7.99 0.74
C VAL A 74 9.28 -6.96 -0.38
N ASN A 75 10.10 -7.04 -1.41
CA ASN A 75 10.04 -6.11 -2.53
C ASN A 75 8.72 -6.24 -3.28
N GLU A 76 8.24 -7.46 -3.48
CA GLU A 76 6.95 -7.69 -4.13
C GLU A 76 5.80 -7.16 -3.27
N ALA A 77 5.86 -7.35 -1.95
CA ALA A 77 4.84 -6.81 -1.05
C ALA A 77 4.82 -5.28 -1.14
N SER A 78 5.98 -4.64 -1.13
CA SER A 78 6.09 -3.19 -1.27
C SER A 78 5.44 -2.71 -2.58
N ARG A 79 5.71 -3.40 -3.68
CA ARG A 79 5.12 -3.07 -4.97
C ARG A 79 3.59 -3.20 -4.93
N ARG A 80 3.08 -4.25 -4.30
CA ARG A 80 1.63 -4.47 -4.17
C ARG A 80 0.97 -3.40 -3.32
N VAL A 81 1.65 -2.90 -2.29
CA VAL A 81 1.13 -1.77 -1.51
C VAL A 81 1.00 -0.54 -2.40
N ASP A 82 2.02 -0.24 -3.20
CA ASP A 82 1.97 0.90 -4.10
C ASP A 82 0.81 0.79 -5.09
N GLU A 83 0.58 -0.40 -5.65
CA GLU A 83 -0.55 -0.63 -6.55
C GLU A 83 -1.89 -0.46 -5.85
N ALA A 84 -2.02 -1.01 -4.64
CA ALA A 84 -3.26 -0.91 -3.88
C ALA A 84 -3.58 0.54 -3.52
N LEU A 85 -2.57 1.31 -3.13
CA LEU A 85 -2.76 2.73 -2.83
C LEU A 85 -3.13 3.52 -4.09
N ALA A 86 -2.48 3.23 -5.21
CA ALA A 86 -2.81 3.88 -6.47
C ALA A 86 -4.26 3.59 -6.89
N ASP A 87 -4.70 2.34 -6.72
CA ASP A 87 -6.08 1.97 -7.05
C ASP A 87 -7.09 2.70 -6.16
N GLN A 88 -6.78 2.85 -4.87
CA GLN A 88 -7.65 3.58 -3.97
C GLN A 88 -7.72 5.07 -4.33
N MET A 89 -6.60 5.66 -4.72
CA MET A 89 -6.57 7.04 -5.17
C MET A 89 -7.41 7.22 -6.43
N LYS A 90 -7.34 6.29 -7.37
CA LYS A 90 -8.17 6.32 -8.57
C LYS A 90 -9.66 6.25 -8.24
N ASN A 91 -10.03 5.39 -7.29
CA ASN A 91 -11.42 5.24 -6.88
C ASN A 91 -11.96 6.53 -6.25
N LEU A 92 -11.14 7.18 -5.42
CA LEU A 92 -11.51 8.46 -4.83
C LEU A 92 -11.64 9.54 -5.90
N ALA A 93 -10.67 9.62 -6.81
CA ALA A 93 -10.64 10.61 -7.87
C ALA A 93 -11.78 10.40 -8.86
N GLY A 94 -12.21 9.16 -9.09
CA GLY A 94 -13.30 8.84 -10.01
C GLY A 94 -14.64 9.43 -9.61
N GLY A 95 -14.81 9.79 -8.34
CA GLY A 95 -16.02 10.45 -7.87
C GLY A 95 -16.02 11.97 -8.00
N ILE A 96 -14.91 12.55 -8.45
CA ILE A 96 -14.77 14.00 -8.58
C ILE A 96 -14.66 14.38 -10.05
N PRO A 97 -15.61 15.19 -10.59
CA PRO A 97 -15.55 15.58 -12.00
C PRO A 97 -14.25 16.31 -12.33
N GLY A 98 -13.64 15.93 -13.44
CA GLY A 98 -12.43 16.58 -13.96
C GLY A 98 -11.12 16.10 -13.36
N VAL A 99 -11.14 15.38 -12.26
CA VAL A 99 -9.90 14.90 -11.63
C VAL A 99 -9.22 13.83 -12.47
N ASN A 100 -9.99 13.06 -13.25
CA ASN A 100 -9.42 12.04 -14.12
C ASN A 100 -8.40 12.61 -15.11
N ASN A 101 -8.61 13.85 -15.56
CA ASN A 101 -7.66 14.50 -16.46
C ASN A 101 -6.34 14.83 -15.76
N LEU A 102 -6.40 15.14 -14.47
CA LEU A 102 -5.20 15.40 -13.69
C LEU A 102 -4.37 14.14 -13.49
N LEU A 103 -5.04 13.00 -13.38
CA LEU A 103 -4.37 11.71 -13.18
C LEU A 103 -3.65 11.23 -14.44
N LYS A 104 -3.98 11.80 -15.60
CA LYS A 104 -3.35 11.43 -16.87
C LYS A 104 -2.10 12.24 -17.19
N ILE A 105 -1.68 13.12 -16.30
CA ILE A 105 -0.49 13.93 -16.51
C ILE A 105 0.74 13.04 -16.39
N PRO A 106 1.62 13.01 -17.41
CA PRO A 106 2.83 12.20 -17.35
C PRO A 106 3.72 12.61 -16.17
N GLY A 107 4.21 11.62 -15.44
CA GLY A 107 5.10 11.85 -14.30
C GLY A 107 4.41 12.08 -12.98
N LEU A 108 3.08 12.14 -12.94
CA LEU A 108 2.35 12.31 -11.70
C LEU A 108 2.28 11.01 -10.89
N PHE A 109 2.20 9.90 -11.59
CA PHE A 109 2.16 8.56 -10.98
C PHE A 109 3.19 7.61 -11.58
#